data_412d6e32387924f9b728ae79c7d9fc54
#
_entry.id   412d6e32387924f9b728ae79c7d9fc54
#
_cell.length_a   1.000
_cell.length_b   1.000
_cell.length_c   1.000
_cell.angle_alpha   90.00
_cell.angle_beta   90.00
_cell.angle_gamma   90.00
#
_symmetry.space_group_name_H-M   'P 1'
#
loop_
_entity.id
_entity.type
_entity.pdbx_description
1 polymer ?
#
loop_
_entity_poly.entity_id
_entity_poly.type
_entity_poly.pdbx_seq_one_letter_code
_entity_poly.pdbx_strand_id
1 'polypeptide(L)'
;IESVEDHIYPGGLEYLLGIYYIENDKEKFKALWSHNKKEEKKNLIEFFDFTKSHFKKYPSSKIYHYGSYEITALLKLTSLHKVKGIEYDHYLNLDKFVNLLNVNRQGLFISENSYSLKNVEKFYNFKREGDVQKGDVSQDYYSEWIETQDQKYLDEIESYNKQDCQS
;
A
#
# COMPACT_ATOMS: atom_id res chain seq x y z
N ILE A 1 0.48 -1.32 -1.12
CA ILE A 1 1.92 -1.66 -1.35
C ILE A 1 2.05 -2.31 -2.71
N GLU A 2 3.00 -1.85 -3.52
CA GLU A 2 3.33 -2.47 -4.81
C GLU A 2 4.67 -3.21 -4.72
N SER A 3 4.76 -4.36 -5.41
CA SER A 3 5.95 -5.20 -5.36
C SER A 3 6.27 -5.84 -6.70
N VAL A 4 7.53 -6.23 -6.86
CA VAL A 4 7.98 -7.12 -7.93
C VAL A 4 8.59 -8.39 -7.36
N GLU A 5 8.46 -9.47 -8.13
CA GLU A 5 8.96 -10.79 -7.77
C GLU A 5 10.45 -10.96 -8.05
N ASP A 6 11.01 -12.10 -7.61
CA ASP A 6 12.43 -12.44 -7.71
C ASP A 6 12.96 -12.46 -9.16
N HIS A 7 12.12 -12.77 -10.13
CA HIS A 7 12.53 -12.80 -11.54
C HIS A 7 12.72 -11.39 -12.16
N ILE A 8 12.12 -10.35 -11.56
CA ILE A 8 12.29 -8.95 -11.98
C ILE A 8 13.37 -8.27 -11.14
N TYR A 9 13.37 -8.52 -9.83
CA TYR A 9 14.37 -7.99 -8.92
C TYR A 9 14.85 -9.09 -7.98
N PRO A 10 16.16 -9.42 -7.91
CA PRO A 10 16.69 -10.51 -7.07
C PRO A 10 16.26 -10.39 -5.61
N GLY A 11 15.53 -11.40 -5.12
CA GLY A 11 14.94 -11.43 -3.78
C GLY A 11 13.60 -10.68 -3.66
N GLY A 12 12.99 -10.28 -4.79
CA GLY A 12 11.79 -9.45 -4.82
C GLY A 12 12.02 -8.06 -4.23
N LEU A 13 11.14 -7.13 -4.47
CA LEU A 13 11.24 -5.77 -3.92
C LEU A 13 9.82 -5.20 -3.69
N GLU A 14 9.58 -4.67 -2.49
CA GLU A 14 8.41 -3.82 -2.24
C GLU A 14 8.78 -2.40 -2.70
N TYR A 15 8.51 -2.09 -3.98
CA TYR A 15 9.04 -0.88 -4.60
C TYR A 15 8.24 0.39 -4.29
N LEU A 16 6.98 0.27 -3.86
CA LEU A 16 6.16 1.43 -3.48
C LEU A 16 5.29 1.15 -2.26
N LEU A 17 5.44 1.98 -1.22
CA LEU A 17 4.50 2.07 -0.12
C LEU A 17 3.72 3.40 -0.25
N GLY A 18 2.44 3.31 -0.63
CA GLY A 18 1.55 4.46 -0.67
C GLY A 18 0.77 4.63 0.63
N ILE A 19 0.63 5.86 1.08
CA ILE A 19 -0.13 6.23 2.26
C ILE A 19 -1.07 7.38 1.91
N TYR A 20 -2.36 7.12 1.94
CA TYR A 20 -3.38 8.16 1.82
C TYR A 20 -3.89 8.54 3.21
N TYR A 21 -3.94 9.83 3.53
CA TYR A 21 -4.28 10.29 4.86
C TYR A 21 -4.90 11.68 4.86
N ILE A 22 -5.64 11.98 5.93
CA ILE A 22 -6.23 13.31 6.14
C ILE A 22 -5.41 14.02 7.22
N GLU A 23 -4.98 15.23 6.93
CA GLU A 23 -4.31 16.09 7.90
C GLU A 23 -4.81 17.53 7.77
N ASN A 24 -5.31 18.10 8.89
CA ASN A 24 -5.92 19.42 8.94
C ASN A 24 -7.05 19.58 7.89
N ASP A 25 -7.94 18.58 7.82
CA ASP A 25 -9.09 18.48 6.89
C ASP A 25 -8.68 18.50 5.39
N LYS A 26 -7.42 18.17 5.11
CA LYS A 26 -6.92 18.04 3.74
C LYS A 26 -6.45 16.63 3.47
N GLU A 27 -6.90 16.11 2.36
CA GLU A 27 -6.45 14.84 1.81
C GLU A 27 -5.02 14.97 1.29
N LYS A 28 -4.20 13.99 1.64
CA LYS A 28 -2.80 13.93 1.24
C LYS A 28 -2.43 12.51 0.84
N PHE A 29 -1.51 12.41 -0.08
CA PHE A 29 -0.88 11.15 -0.47
C PHE A 29 0.63 11.24 -0.29
N LYS A 30 1.22 10.18 0.23
CA LYS A 30 2.66 10.03 0.40
C LYS A 30 3.10 8.76 -0.28
N ALA A 31 3.94 8.88 -1.29
CA ALA A 31 4.58 7.77 -1.98
C ALA A 31 6.01 7.58 -1.43
N LEU A 32 6.34 6.36 -1.03
CA LEU A 32 7.69 5.98 -0.58
C LEU A 32 8.24 4.97 -1.59
N TRP A 33 8.98 5.46 -2.56
CA TRP A 33 9.60 4.67 -3.61
C TRP A 33 10.91 4.03 -3.17
N SER A 34 11.09 2.76 -3.52
CA SER A 34 12.29 1.97 -3.23
C SER A 34 12.75 1.26 -4.50
N HIS A 35 13.92 1.62 -5.01
CA HIS A 35 14.49 0.99 -6.19
C HIS A 35 15.60 -0.03 -5.84
N ASN A 36 15.84 -0.23 -4.54
CA ASN A 36 16.78 -1.23 -4.01
C ASN A 36 16.47 -1.53 -2.53
N LYS A 37 17.10 -2.59 -2.00
CA LYS A 37 16.90 -3.04 -0.60
C LYS A 37 17.29 -2.02 0.46
N LYS A 38 18.21 -1.12 0.17
CA LYS A 38 18.61 -0.04 1.11
C LYS A 38 17.50 1.01 1.24
N GLU A 39 16.90 1.37 0.12
CA GLU A 39 15.75 2.29 0.09
C GLU A 39 14.52 1.65 0.68
N GLU A 40 14.24 0.37 0.37
CA GLU A 40 13.16 -0.41 0.97
C GLU A 40 13.24 -0.39 2.52
N LYS A 41 14.44 -0.63 3.08
CA LYS A 41 14.69 -0.50 4.53
C LYS A 41 14.43 0.91 5.05
N LYS A 42 14.93 1.93 4.36
CA LYS A 42 14.74 3.35 4.73
C LYS A 42 13.26 3.70 4.76
N ASN A 43 12.52 3.31 3.72
CA ASN A 43 11.11 3.63 3.57
C ASN A 43 10.24 2.87 4.56
N LEU A 44 10.60 1.64 4.94
CA LEU A 44 9.96 0.92 6.03
C LEU A 44 10.09 1.70 7.36
N ILE A 45 11.29 2.20 7.66
CA ILE A 45 11.52 3.02 8.86
C ILE A 45 10.69 4.30 8.79
N GLU A 46 10.69 4.97 7.64
CA GLU A 46 9.93 6.21 7.42
C GLU A 46 8.42 5.99 7.56
N PHE A 47 7.88 4.87 7.07
CA PHE A 47 6.48 4.50 7.26
C PHE A 47 6.10 4.44 8.74
N PHE A 48 6.89 3.73 9.57
CA PHE A 48 6.60 3.60 11.00
C PHE A 48 6.81 4.91 11.76
N ASP A 49 7.80 5.72 11.40
CA ASP A 49 8.03 7.01 12.02
C ASP A 49 6.93 8.02 11.66
N PHE A 50 6.47 8.01 10.42
CA PHE A 50 5.33 8.79 9.95
C PHE A 50 4.04 8.40 10.70
N THR A 51 3.70 7.11 10.72
CA THR A 51 2.48 6.63 11.36
C THR A 51 2.51 6.86 12.87
N LYS A 52 3.65 6.69 13.54
CA LYS A 52 3.84 7.02 14.95
C LYS A 52 3.58 8.50 15.24
N SER A 53 4.10 9.38 14.40
CA SER A 53 3.88 10.84 14.52
C SER A 53 2.41 11.20 14.29
N HIS A 54 1.79 10.56 13.31
CA HIS A 54 0.37 10.73 12.99
C HIS A 54 -0.53 10.27 14.15
N PHE A 55 -0.28 9.10 14.74
CA PHE A 55 -1.03 8.60 15.90
C PHE A 55 -0.85 9.45 17.15
N LYS A 56 0.31 10.10 17.31
CA LYS A 56 0.50 11.05 18.41
C LYS A 56 -0.41 12.27 18.27
N LYS A 57 -0.60 12.73 17.02
CA LYS A 57 -1.46 13.89 16.70
C LYS A 57 -2.94 13.49 16.68
N TYR A 58 -3.24 12.29 16.17
CA TYR A 58 -4.58 11.75 15.99
C TYR A 58 -4.70 10.35 16.61
N PRO A 59 -4.86 10.23 17.95
CA PRO A 59 -4.76 8.93 18.65
C PRO A 59 -5.79 7.88 18.23
N SER A 60 -6.98 8.31 17.78
CA SER A 60 -8.04 7.43 17.29
C SER A 60 -7.82 6.90 15.89
N SER A 61 -6.84 7.40 15.14
CA SER A 61 -6.56 6.96 13.78
C SER A 61 -6.17 5.50 13.72
N LYS A 62 -6.50 4.87 12.61
CA LYS A 62 -6.17 3.48 12.25
C LYS A 62 -5.43 3.46 10.92
N ILE A 63 -4.79 2.34 10.62
CA ILE A 63 -4.26 2.02 9.30
C ILE A 63 -5.25 1.07 8.64
N TYR A 64 -5.90 1.55 7.60
CA TYR A 64 -6.83 0.76 6.80
C TYR A 64 -6.08 0.11 5.66
N HIS A 65 -6.39 -1.15 5.38
CA HIS A 65 -5.82 -1.91 4.28
C HIS A 65 -6.86 -2.87 3.71
N TYR A 66 -6.64 -3.34 2.49
CA TYR A 66 -7.59 -4.21 1.81
C TYR A 66 -7.00 -5.60 1.53
N GLY A 67 -7.40 -6.59 2.33
CA GLY A 67 -6.85 -7.95 2.25
C GLY A 67 -5.73 -8.18 3.27
N SER A 68 -4.87 -9.16 3.01
CA SER A 68 -3.80 -9.57 3.93
C SER A 68 -2.40 -9.16 3.46
N TYR A 69 -2.29 -8.65 2.23
CA TYR A 69 -0.99 -8.42 1.59
C TYR A 69 -0.14 -7.42 2.39
N GLU A 70 -0.68 -6.25 2.72
CA GLU A 70 0.02 -5.17 3.40
C GLU A 70 0.61 -5.62 4.75
N ILE A 71 -0.18 -6.35 5.54
CA ILE A 71 0.27 -6.85 6.85
C ILE A 71 1.37 -7.89 6.69
N THR A 72 1.23 -8.81 5.72
CA THR A 72 2.22 -9.83 5.43
C THR A 72 3.52 -9.20 4.90
N ALA A 73 3.41 -8.20 4.01
CA ALA A 73 4.56 -7.46 3.49
C ALA A 73 5.31 -6.71 4.59
N LEU A 74 4.60 -5.98 5.46
CA LEU A 74 5.22 -5.28 6.59
C LEU A 74 5.92 -6.25 7.55
N LEU A 75 5.32 -7.40 7.88
CA LEU A 75 5.96 -8.43 8.69
C LEU A 75 7.22 -8.98 8.03
N LYS A 76 7.14 -9.32 6.73
CA LYS A 76 8.28 -9.77 5.93
C LYS A 76 9.42 -8.74 5.95
N LEU A 77 9.10 -7.47 5.71
CA LEU A 77 10.08 -6.37 5.67
C LEU A 77 10.73 -6.11 7.03
N THR A 78 9.94 -6.09 8.13
CA THR A 78 10.49 -5.90 9.48
C THR A 78 11.46 -7.03 9.84
N SER A 79 11.13 -8.27 9.46
CA SER A 79 11.97 -9.45 9.69
C SER A 79 13.22 -9.44 8.81
N LEU A 80 13.07 -9.15 7.51
CA LEU A 80 14.16 -9.12 6.53
C LEU A 80 15.22 -8.06 6.91
N HIS A 81 14.76 -6.85 7.18
CA HIS A 81 15.63 -5.71 7.50
C HIS A 81 16.02 -5.62 8.97
N LYS A 82 15.43 -6.44 9.85
CA LYS A 82 15.63 -6.46 11.31
C LYS A 82 15.42 -5.08 11.95
N VAL A 83 14.34 -4.40 11.53
CA VAL A 83 13.96 -3.07 12.01
C VAL A 83 12.46 -2.97 12.23
N LYS A 84 12.04 -2.13 13.18
CA LYS A 84 10.63 -1.79 13.44
C LYS A 84 9.69 -2.97 13.79
N GLY A 85 10.24 -4.13 14.14
CA GLY A 85 9.42 -5.28 14.57
C GLY A 85 8.62 -4.98 15.84
N ILE A 86 9.20 -4.27 16.81
CA ILE A 86 8.52 -3.88 18.05
C ILE A 86 7.35 -2.93 17.75
N GLU A 87 7.54 -1.95 16.86
CA GLU A 87 6.49 -1.02 16.43
C GLU A 87 5.38 -1.77 15.70
N TYR A 88 5.72 -2.74 14.84
CA TYR A 88 4.75 -3.59 14.15
C TYR A 88 3.89 -4.38 15.14
N ASP A 89 4.51 -5.09 16.09
CA ASP A 89 3.82 -5.85 17.13
C ASP A 89 2.95 -4.94 18.01
N HIS A 90 3.44 -3.76 18.35
CA HIS A 90 2.69 -2.78 19.11
C HIS A 90 1.43 -2.32 18.37
N TYR A 91 1.51 -2.11 17.05
CA TYR A 91 0.35 -1.72 16.25
C TYR A 91 -0.69 -2.86 16.13
N LEU A 92 -0.24 -4.11 16.04
CA LEU A 92 -1.13 -5.28 16.10
C LEU A 92 -1.87 -5.34 17.45
N ASN A 93 -1.14 -5.22 18.57
CA ASN A 93 -1.70 -5.29 19.91
C ASN A 93 -2.67 -4.14 20.25
N LEU A 94 -2.53 -2.98 19.59
CA LEU A 94 -3.43 -1.83 19.74
C LEU A 94 -4.54 -1.80 18.68
N ASP A 95 -4.74 -2.88 17.92
CA ASP A 95 -5.71 -2.94 16.83
C ASP A 95 -5.61 -1.74 15.86
N LYS A 96 -4.37 -1.30 15.59
CA LYS A 96 -4.15 -0.16 14.68
C LYS A 96 -4.42 -0.51 13.22
N PHE A 97 -4.34 -1.78 12.85
CA PHE A 97 -4.63 -2.26 11.50
C PHE A 97 -6.10 -2.69 11.36
N VAL A 98 -6.76 -2.22 10.33
CA VAL A 98 -8.15 -2.57 10.01
C VAL A 98 -8.24 -3.12 8.59
N ASN A 99 -8.58 -4.39 8.48
CA ASN A 99 -8.78 -5.05 7.19
C ASN A 99 -10.19 -4.78 6.64
N LEU A 100 -10.30 -3.85 5.70
CA LEU A 100 -11.58 -3.47 5.09
C LEU A 100 -12.25 -4.61 4.31
N LEU A 101 -11.49 -5.55 3.76
CA LEU A 101 -12.05 -6.74 3.12
C LEU A 101 -12.88 -7.57 4.12
N ASN A 102 -12.39 -7.72 5.35
CA ASN A 102 -13.12 -8.44 6.40
C ASN A 102 -14.37 -7.66 6.84
N VAL A 103 -14.25 -6.34 6.97
CA VAL A 103 -15.40 -5.46 7.30
C VAL A 103 -16.48 -5.60 6.23
N ASN A 104 -16.10 -5.53 4.94
CA ASN A 104 -17.04 -5.64 3.83
C ASN A 104 -17.71 -7.04 3.80
N ARG A 105 -16.96 -8.11 4.01
CA ARG A 105 -17.54 -9.48 4.05
C ARG A 105 -18.50 -9.70 5.20
N GLN A 106 -18.32 -9.01 6.31
CA GLN A 106 -19.21 -9.14 7.48
C GLN A 106 -20.41 -8.21 7.40
N GLY A 107 -20.28 -7.05 6.78
CA GLY A 107 -21.29 -5.99 6.80
C GLY A 107 -22.10 -5.84 5.51
N LEU A 108 -21.66 -6.39 4.39
CA LEU A 108 -22.29 -6.16 3.09
C LEU A 108 -22.65 -7.47 2.39
N PHE A 109 -23.82 -7.49 1.76
CA PHE A 109 -24.18 -8.48 0.73
C PHE A 109 -24.10 -7.80 -0.62
N ILE A 110 -23.20 -8.26 -1.49
CA ILE A 110 -23.00 -7.70 -2.82
C ILE A 110 -23.39 -8.70 -3.91
N SER A 111 -23.86 -8.20 -5.04
CA SER A 111 -24.24 -9.02 -6.21
C SER A 111 -23.06 -9.43 -7.09
N GLU A 112 -21.85 -9.07 -6.70
CA GLU A 112 -20.62 -9.42 -7.43
C GLU A 112 -20.07 -10.79 -6.99
N ASN A 113 -19.31 -11.45 -7.87
CA ASN A 113 -18.75 -12.78 -7.63
C ASN A 113 -17.65 -12.80 -6.55
N SER A 114 -17.10 -11.65 -6.19
CA SER A 114 -16.06 -11.53 -5.17
C SER A 114 -16.08 -10.17 -4.50
N TYR A 115 -15.52 -10.10 -3.29
CA TYR A 115 -15.30 -8.86 -2.54
C TYR A 115 -13.94 -8.22 -2.88
N SER A 116 -13.49 -8.30 -4.14
CA SER A 116 -12.31 -7.52 -4.56
C SER A 116 -12.59 -6.03 -4.43
N LEU A 117 -11.54 -5.23 -4.18
CA LEU A 117 -11.67 -3.77 -4.07
C LEU A 117 -12.44 -3.19 -5.27
N LYS A 118 -12.07 -3.58 -6.50
CA LYS A 118 -12.71 -3.14 -7.76
C LYS A 118 -14.18 -3.53 -7.89
N ASN A 119 -14.61 -4.62 -7.28
CA ASN A 119 -16.03 -4.97 -7.26
C ASN A 119 -16.79 -4.13 -6.25
N VAL A 120 -16.20 -3.86 -5.10
CA VAL A 120 -16.81 -3.01 -4.07
C VAL A 120 -16.89 -1.56 -4.53
N GLU A 121 -15.90 -1.04 -5.23
CA GLU A 121 -15.88 0.31 -5.84
C GLU A 121 -17.11 0.63 -6.70
N LYS A 122 -17.68 -0.36 -7.38
CA LYS A 122 -18.87 -0.19 -8.22
C LYS A 122 -20.10 0.31 -7.44
N PHE A 123 -20.19 -0.03 -6.14
CA PHE A 123 -21.33 0.32 -5.31
C PHE A 123 -21.35 1.80 -4.89
N TYR A 124 -20.19 2.47 -4.89
CA TYR A 124 -20.09 3.92 -4.62
C TYR A 124 -19.57 4.73 -5.81
N ASN A 125 -19.61 4.11 -7.01
CA ASN A 125 -19.28 4.77 -8.27
C ASN A 125 -17.86 5.38 -8.30
N PHE A 126 -16.90 4.74 -7.64
CA PHE A 126 -15.51 5.15 -7.74
C PHE A 126 -15.02 4.96 -9.18
N LYS A 127 -14.46 5.99 -9.77
CA LYS A 127 -13.93 5.95 -11.15
C LYS A 127 -12.43 6.04 -11.11
N ARG A 128 -11.79 5.03 -11.67
CA ARG A 128 -10.35 4.99 -11.84
C ARG A 128 -9.94 5.73 -13.11
N GLU A 129 -8.79 6.37 -13.05
CA GLU A 129 -8.14 7.06 -14.16
C GLU A 129 -6.79 6.38 -14.44
N GLY A 130 -6.25 6.56 -15.68
CA GLY A 130 -4.96 6.01 -16.10
C GLY A 130 -5.04 4.61 -16.73
N ASP A 131 -3.91 4.17 -17.26
CA ASP A 131 -3.77 2.91 -18.02
C ASP A 131 -3.56 1.71 -17.09
N VAL A 132 -2.93 1.90 -15.93
CA VAL A 132 -2.72 0.84 -14.93
C VAL A 132 -4.00 0.64 -14.14
N GLN A 133 -4.66 -0.49 -14.35
CA GLN A 133 -5.91 -0.83 -13.66
C GLN A 133 -5.84 -2.15 -12.89
N LYS A 134 -4.68 -2.83 -12.92
CA LYS A 134 -4.44 -4.10 -12.22
C LYS A 134 -3.01 -4.16 -11.72
N GLY A 135 -2.78 -4.89 -10.62
CA GLY A 135 -1.46 -5.03 -10.03
C GLY A 135 -0.43 -5.76 -10.90
N ASP A 136 -0.86 -6.66 -11.78
CA ASP A 136 0.01 -7.30 -12.78
C ASP A 136 0.58 -6.27 -13.77
N VAL A 137 -0.25 -5.33 -14.24
CA VAL A 137 0.19 -4.23 -15.10
C VAL A 137 1.16 -3.28 -14.38
N SER A 138 1.00 -3.09 -13.06
CA SER A 138 1.93 -2.31 -12.25
C SER A 138 3.34 -2.92 -12.23
N GLN A 139 3.45 -4.26 -12.16
CA GLN A 139 4.73 -4.96 -12.24
C GLN A 139 5.37 -4.85 -13.63
N ASP A 140 4.58 -4.99 -14.70
CA ASP A 140 5.05 -4.82 -16.08
C ASP A 140 5.59 -3.39 -16.29
N TYR A 141 4.88 -2.38 -15.80
CA TYR A 141 5.32 -0.99 -15.90
C TYR A 141 6.59 -0.72 -15.09
N TYR A 142 6.75 -1.35 -13.93
CA TYR A 142 7.99 -1.22 -13.17
C TYR A 142 9.16 -1.88 -13.90
N SER A 143 8.94 -3.01 -14.58
CA SER A 143 9.94 -3.68 -15.43
C SER A 143 10.35 -2.80 -16.62
N GLU A 144 9.37 -2.20 -17.32
CA GLU A 144 9.63 -1.24 -18.39
C GLU A 144 10.42 -0.01 -17.91
N TRP A 145 10.10 0.49 -16.71
CA TRP A 145 10.88 1.57 -16.13
C TRP A 145 12.34 1.15 -15.83
N ILE A 146 12.57 -0.06 -15.33
CA ILE A 146 13.95 -0.57 -15.10
C ILE A 146 14.75 -0.54 -16.40
N GLU A 147 14.13 -0.92 -17.53
CA GLU A 147 14.80 -1.00 -18.83
C GLU A 147 14.97 0.38 -19.50
N THR A 148 13.96 1.21 -19.45
CA THR A 148 13.87 2.46 -20.23
C THR A 148 14.23 3.71 -19.46
N GLN A 149 14.08 3.69 -18.13
CA GLN A 149 14.18 4.84 -17.23
C GLN A 149 13.18 5.97 -17.57
N ASP A 150 12.09 5.64 -18.27
CA ASP A 150 11.04 6.60 -18.61
C ASP A 150 10.12 6.82 -17.40
N GLN A 151 10.12 8.04 -16.87
CA GLN A 151 9.39 8.44 -15.66
C GLN A 151 7.88 8.20 -15.77
N LYS A 152 7.31 8.21 -16.98
CA LYS A 152 5.88 8.00 -17.18
C LYS A 152 5.36 6.71 -16.55
N TYR A 153 6.17 5.64 -16.55
CA TYR A 153 5.77 4.37 -15.95
C TYR A 153 5.63 4.46 -14.43
N LEU A 154 6.52 5.18 -13.75
CA LEU A 154 6.38 5.40 -12.31
C LEU A 154 5.20 6.31 -11.98
N ASP A 155 4.93 7.32 -12.80
CA ASP A 155 3.82 8.25 -12.61
C ASP A 155 2.47 7.50 -12.71
N GLU A 156 2.33 6.58 -13.67
CA GLU A 156 1.15 5.73 -13.81
C GLU A 156 0.97 4.76 -12.63
N ILE A 157 2.06 4.13 -12.16
CA ILE A 157 2.04 3.25 -10.99
C ILE A 157 1.63 4.05 -9.74
N GLU A 158 2.20 5.25 -9.54
CA GLU A 158 1.87 6.11 -8.40
C GLU A 158 0.39 6.53 -8.42
N SER A 159 -0.12 6.91 -9.60
CA SER A 159 -1.53 7.23 -9.79
C SER A 159 -2.44 6.05 -9.45
N TYR A 160 -2.09 4.86 -9.94
CA TYR A 160 -2.81 3.62 -9.63
C TYR A 160 -2.82 3.33 -8.11
N ASN A 161 -1.64 3.33 -7.47
CA ASN A 161 -1.51 3.05 -6.04
C ASN A 161 -2.24 4.09 -5.18
N LYS A 162 -2.20 5.37 -5.58
CA LYS A 162 -2.97 6.43 -4.93
C LYS A 162 -4.47 6.15 -4.99
N GLN A 163 -4.99 5.73 -6.15
CA GLN A 163 -6.40 5.39 -6.33
C GLN A 163 -6.80 4.18 -5.49
N ASP A 164 -5.94 3.15 -5.39
CA ASP A 164 -6.16 2.00 -4.49
C ASP A 164 -6.24 2.41 -3.02
N CYS A 165 -5.47 3.44 -2.61
CA CYS A 165 -5.51 3.95 -1.25
C CYS A 165 -6.70 4.90 -0.99
N GLN A 166 -7.28 5.51 -2.02
CA GLN A 166 -8.42 6.44 -1.92
C GLN A 166 -9.77 5.71 -1.94
N SER A 167 -9.82 4.59 -2.65
CA SER A 167 -11.04 3.80 -2.81
C SER A 167 -11.36 2.99 -1.55
#